data_f5bed4df41f6f82734390bb4451d4b0e
#
_entry.id   f5bed4df41f6f82734390bb4451d4b0e
#
_cell.length_a   1.000
_cell.length_b   1.000
_cell.length_c   1.000
_cell.angle_alpha   90.00
_cell.angle_beta   90.00
_cell.angle_gamma   90.00
#
_symmetry.space_group_name_H-M   'P 1'
#
loop_
_entity.id
_entity.type
_entity.pdbx_description
1 polymer ?
#
loop_
_entity_poly.entity_id
_entity_poly.type
_entity_poly.pdbx_seq_one_letter_code
_entity_poly.pdbx_strand_id
1 'polypeptide(L)'
;MSALPSVVRVGAVVTVAVAVVLGLAVPGTAQAGPRYPTAGDRITVQVASDQQSAYGFWWVDGHNRMSPRGGRVGMSLRDYDPKTRLWSTTTTFTSHKQRQQTAANITSWGGYARCTIWVNGVRVAHHVYRAPIFAQAQCGIARLDPNRLDYR
;
A
#
# COMPACT_ATOMS: atom_id res chain seq x y z
N MET A 1 2.55 86.24 -40.64
CA MET A 1 1.71 85.15 -40.12
C MET A 1 2.39 83.84 -40.46
N SER A 2 3.20 83.29 -39.55
CA SER A 2 4.00 82.03 -39.83
C SER A 2 3.55 81.02 -38.80
N ALA A 3 3.02 79.94 -39.29
CA ALA A 3 2.61 78.81 -38.44
C ALA A 3 3.78 77.82 -38.35
N LEU A 4 4.13 77.45 -37.13
CA LEU A 4 5.16 76.44 -36.82
C LEU A 4 4.50 75.01 -36.76
N PRO A 5 5.13 74.03 -37.30
CA PRO A 5 4.61 72.66 -37.19
C PRO A 5 4.98 72.02 -35.84
N SER A 6 3.99 71.37 -35.22
CA SER A 6 4.13 70.57 -34.01
C SER A 6 4.80 69.19 -34.34
N VAL A 7 5.90 68.91 -33.64
CA VAL A 7 6.57 67.62 -33.68
C VAL A 7 5.92 66.65 -32.69
N VAL A 8 5.28 65.65 -33.19
CA VAL A 8 4.74 64.52 -32.38
C VAL A 8 5.86 63.52 -32.12
N ARG A 9 6.27 63.39 -30.86
CA ARG A 9 7.18 62.35 -30.42
C ARG A 9 6.39 61.09 -30.15
N VAL A 10 6.59 60.05 -30.97
CA VAL A 10 6.09 58.70 -30.73
C VAL A 10 7.03 57.99 -29.77
N GLY A 11 6.59 57.82 -28.54
CA GLY A 11 7.30 57.02 -27.55
C GLY A 11 7.04 55.50 -27.77
N ALA A 12 8.09 54.75 -28.08
CA ALA A 12 8.04 53.32 -28.18
C ALA A 12 7.95 52.72 -26.77
N VAL A 13 6.80 52.09 -26.45
CA VAL A 13 6.62 51.30 -25.22
C VAL A 13 7.13 49.89 -25.50
N VAL A 14 8.28 49.55 -24.92
CA VAL A 14 8.82 48.19 -24.95
C VAL A 14 8.11 47.39 -23.84
N THR A 15 7.17 46.54 -24.24
CA THR A 15 6.50 45.60 -23.33
C THR A 15 7.39 44.36 -23.17
N VAL A 16 8.04 44.24 -22.02
CA VAL A 16 8.78 43.01 -21.66
C VAL A 16 7.75 41.97 -21.18
N ALA A 17 7.48 40.99 -22.00
CA ALA A 17 6.65 39.84 -21.62
C ALA A 17 7.49 38.89 -20.76
N VAL A 18 7.24 38.91 -19.44
CA VAL A 18 7.78 37.89 -18.51
C VAL A 18 6.97 36.62 -18.68
N ALA A 19 7.52 35.62 -19.35
CA ALA A 19 6.95 34.30 -19.44
C ALA A 19 7.15 33.57 -18.09
N VAL A 20 6.11 33.56 -17.26
CA VAL A 20 6.05 32.70 -16.06
C VAL A 20 5.85 31.25 -16.53
N VAL A 21 6.90 30.46 -16.55
CA VAL A 21 6.83 29.02 -16.77
C VAL A 21 6.25 28.42 -15.48
N LEU A 22 4.93 28.23 -15.42
CA LEU A 22 4.26 27.41 -14.42
C LEU A 22 4.70 25.95 -14.69
N GLY A 23 5.66 25.48 -13.89
CA GLY A 23 6.03 24.09 -13.86
C GLY A 23 4.83 23.27 -13.39
N LEU A 24 4.10 22.67 -14.33
CA LEU A 24 3.11 21.64 -14.05
C LEU A 24 3.86 20.45 -13.45
N ALA A 25 3.79 20.33 -12.12
CA ALA A 25 4.19 19.11 -11.44
C ALA A 25 3.29 17.98 -11.99
N VAL A 26 3.81 17.21 -12.93
CA VAL A 26 3.15 15.99 -13.41
C VAL A 26 3.00 15.09 -12.18
N PRO A 27 1.76 14.75 -11.74
CA PRO A 27 1.59 13.80 -10.67
C PRO A 27 2.28 12.52 -11.12
N GLY A 28 3.36 12.14 -10.42
CA GLY A 28 4.11 10.93 -10.71
C GLY A 28 3.12 9.78 -10.75
N THR A 29 3.00 9.13 -11.90
CA THR A 29 2.28 7.88 -12.03
C THR A 29 2.85 6.95 -10.97
N ALA A 30 2.02 6.54 -9.99
CA ALA A 30 2.41 5.57 -8.99
C ALA A 30 2.88 4.32 -9.73
N GLN A 31 4.19 4.20 -9.90
CA GLN A 31 4.80 3.08 -10.57
C GLN A 31 4.48 1.87 -9.73
N ALA A 32 3.73 0.93 -10.28
CA ALA A 32 3.45 -0.34 -9.61
C ALA A 32 4.80 -0.87 -9.12
N GLY A 33 4.97 -0.96 -7.81
CA GLY A 33 6.21 -1.38 -7.19
C GLY A 33 6.68 -2.71 -7.77
N PRO A 34 7.96 -3.02 -7.72
CA PRO A 34 8.50 -4.23 -8.30
C PRO A 34 7.70 -5.43 -7.81
N ARG A 35 7.44 -6.39 -8.70
CA ARG A 35 6.66 -7.62 -8.43
C ARG A 35 7.15 -8.36 -7.17
N TYR A 36 8.40 -8.13 -6.81
CA TYR A 36 9.05 -8.65 -5.60
C TYR A 36 9.81 -7.51 -4.93
N PRO A 37 9.49 -7.17 -3.68
CA PRO A 37 10.31 -6.27 -2.88
C PRO A 37 11.75 -6.78 -2.75
N THR A 38 12.66 -5.85 -2.52
CA THR A 38 14.08 -6.13 -2.34
C THR A 38 14.51 -5.94 -0.88
N ALA A 39 15.74 -6.30 -0.56
CA ALA A 39 16.31 -6.05 0.76
C ALA A 39 16.30 -4.55 1.08
N GLY A 40 15.85 -4.19 2.28
CA GLY A 40 15.67 -2.82 2.74
C GLY A 40 14.25 -2.28 2.59
N ASP A 41 13.41 -2.87 1.75
CA ASP A 41 12.02 -2.43 1.60
C ASP A 41 11.21 -2.65 2.88
N ARG A 42 10.39 -1.66 3.22
CA ARG A 42 9.46 -1.73 4.35
C ARG A 42 8.14 -2.36 3.91
N ILE A 43 7.78 -3.47 4.51
CA ILE A 43 6.55 -4.21 4.23
C ILE A 43 5.59 -4.05 5.40
N THR A 44 4.36 -3.67 5.10
CA THR A 44 3.27 -3.60 6.08
C THR A 44 2.18 -4.55 5.65
N VAL A 45 1.76 -5.41 6.56
CA VAL A 45 0.64 -6.34 6.38
C VAL A 45 -0.44 -5.99 7.38
N GLN A 46 -1.67 -5.80 6.91
CA GLN A 46 -2.85 -5.66 7.74
C GLN A 46 -3.85 -6.75 7.40
N VAL A 47 -4.39 -7.36 8.43
CA VAL A 47 -5.54 -8.26 8.34
C VAL A 47 -6.69 -7.70 9.14
N ALA A 48 -7.93 -7.94 8.70
CA ALA A 48 -9.11 -7.48 9.38
C ALA A 48 -10.27 -8.50 9.28
N SER A 49 -11.14 -8.48 10.27
CA SER A 49 -12.29 -9.37 10.43
C SER A 49 -13.43 -8.62 11.12
N ASP A 50 -14.65 -9.09 10.94
CA ASP A 50 -15.84 -8.69 11.71
C ASP A 50 -15.85 -9.28 13.13
N GLN A 51 -14.96 -10.20 13.45
CA GLN A 51 -14.76 -10.79 14.76
C GLN A 51 -13.43 -10.36 15.36
N GLN A 52 -13.39 -10.15 16.68
CA GLN A 52 -12.14 -9.86 17.38
C GLN A 52 -11.15 -11.02 17.34
N SER A 53 -11.66 -12.25 17.34
CA SER A 53 -10.84 -13.45 17.23
C SER A 53 -10.90 -13.99 15.82
N ALA A 54 -9.74 -14.26 15.22
CA ALA A 54 -9.61 -14.98 13.97
C ALA A 54 -9.34 -16.46 14.24
N TYR A 55 -9.86 -17.35 13.35
CA TYR A 55 -9.51 -18.76 13.38
C TYR A 55 -8.01 -18.93 13.22
N GLY A 56 -7.41 -18.14 12.30
CA GLY A 56 -5.96 -18.09 12.14
C GLY A 56 -5.56 -16.99 11.18
N PHE A 57 -4.35 -16.50 11.34
CA PHE A 57 -3.72 -15.71 10.31
C PHE A 57 -2.20 -15.94 10.28
N TRP A 58 -1.61 -15.70 9.12
CA TRP A 58 -0.17 -15.78 8.91
C TRP A 58 0.26 -14.79 7.83
N TRP A 59 1.54 -14.47 7.81
CA TRP A 59 2.19 -13.69 6.76
C TRP A 59 3.59 -14.22 6.49
N VAL A 60 4.17 -13.81 5.37
CA VAL A 60 5.58 -14.05 5.07
C VAL A 60 6.42 -12.94 5.67
N ASP A 61 7.36 -13.28 6.55
CA ASP A 61 8.24 -12.33 7.24
C ASP A 61 9.39 -11.83 6.33
N GLY A 62 10.22 -10.90 6.85
CA GLY A 62 11.34 -10.32 6.11
C GLY A 62 12.45 -11.32 5.69
N HIS A 63 12.36 -12.57 6.11
CA HIS A 63 13.28 -13.65 5.73
C HIS A 63 12.64 -14.71 4.82
N ASN A 64 11.47 -14.43 4.25
CA ASN A 64 10.65 -15.36 3.46
C ASN A 64 10.19 -16.59 4.25
N ARG A 65 9.92 -16.44 5.54
CA ARG A 65 9.40 -17.50 6.39
C ARG A 65 7.97 -17.20 6.81
N MET A 66 7.17 -18.23 7.01
CA MET A 66 5.83 -18.07 7.56
C MET A 66 5.92 -17.57 9.02
N SER A 67 5.16 -16.54 9.36
CA SER A 67 5.08 -15.97 10.70
C SER A 67 3.59 -15.77 11.09
N PRO A 68 3.15 -16.16 12.27
CA PRO A 68 3.87 -17.03 13.22
C PRO A 68 4.06 -18.43 12.63
N ARG A 69 5.09 -19.13 13.05
CA ARG A 69 5.34 -20.49 12.61
C ARG A 69 4.13 -21.39 12.91
N GLY A 70 3.69 -22.15 11.90
CA GLY A 70 2.59 -23.10 12.02
C GLY A 70 1.20 -22.49 12.02
N GLY A 71 1.06 -21.18 11.74
CA GLY A 71 -0.25 -20.50 11.76
C GLY A 71 -0.98 -20.74 13.09
N ARG A 72 -1.09 -19.73 13.94
CA ARG A 72 -1.78 -19.93 15.24
C ARG A 72 -3.29 -19.90 15.04
N VAL A 73 -3.97 -20.85 15.66
CA VAL A 73 -5.42 -20.87 15.78
C VAL A 73 -5.84 -19.98 16.96
N GLY A 74 -6.94 -19.22 16.80
CA GLY A 74 -7.49 -18.43 17.89
C GLY A 74 -6.71 -17.13 18.19
N MET A 75 -6.25 -16.42 17.16
CA MET A 75 -5.53 -15.16 17.34
C MET A 75 -6.49 -13.99 17.52
N SER A 76 -6.20 -13.12 18.51
CA SER A 76 -6.95 -11.89 18.73
C SER A 76 -6.43 -10.75 17.87
N LEU A 77 -7.35 -10.08 17.17
CA LEU A 77 -7.11 -8.81 16.51
C LEU A 77 -7.19 -7.67 17.55
N ARG A 78 -6.32 -6.67 17.44
CA ARG A 78 -6.09 -5.71 18.53
C ARG A 78 -6.84 -4.40 18.35
N ASP A 79 -6.99 -3.96 17.11
CA ASP A 79 -7.45 -2.62 16.78
C ASP A 79 -8.90 -2.68 16.28
N TYR A 80 -9.81 -2.06 17.01
CA TYR A 80 -11.22 -1.95 16.60
C TYR A 80 -11.49 -0.60 15.96
N ASP A 81 -12.05 -0.62 14.76
CA ASP A 81 -12.54 0.58 14.08
C ASP A 81 -14.08 0.66 14.20
N PRO A 82 -14.63 1.61 14.99
CA PRO A 82 -16.07 1.72 15.17
C PRO A 82 -16.84 2.15 13.92
N LYS A 83 -16.16 2.79 12.96
CA LYS A 83 -16.79 3.22 11.69
C LYS A 83 -17.07 2.05 10.77
N THR A 84 -16.11 1.15 10.65
CA THR A 84 -16.25 -0.04 9.81
C THR A 84 -16.76 -1.26 10.56
N ARG A 85 -16.77 -1.21 11.90
CA ARG A 85 -17.08 -2.32 12.81
C ARG A 85 -16.15 -3.52 12.58
N LEU A 86 -14.91 -3.25 12.22
CA LEU A 86 -13.92 -4.28 11.97
C LEU A 86 -12.84 -4.27 13.04
N TRP A 87 -12.41 -5.45 13.40
CA TRP A 87 -11.19 -5.70 14.14
C TRP A 87 -10.04 -5.89 13.17
N SER A 88 -8.88 -5.36 13.49
CA SER A 88 -7.70 -5.52 12.66
C SER A 88 -6.43 -5.75 13.46
N THR A 89 -5.40 -6.19 12.78
CA THR A 89 -4.04 -6.19 13.30
C THR A 89 -3.08 -5.85 12.16
N THR A 90 -2.06 -5.05 12.50
CA THR A 90 -1.07 -4.61 11.53
C THR A 90 0.31 -5.02 12.00
N THR A 91 1.11 -5.57 11.11
CA THR A 91 2.52 -5.85 11.33
C THR A 91 3.36 -5.17 10.26
N THR A 92 4.52 -4.68 10.67
CA THR A 92 5.47 -4.02 9.76
C THR A 92 6.86 -4.59 10.00
N PHE A 93 7.59 -4.87 8.93
CA PHE A 93 8.94 -5.40 8.96
C PHE A 93 9.74 -4.92 7.75
N THR A 94 11.07 -5.07 7.83
CA THR A 94 11.98 -4.80 6.72
C THR A 94 12.34 -6.09 6.00
N SER A 95 12.36 -6.06 4.69
CA SER A 95 12.82 -7.17 3.87
C SER A 95 14.33 -7.39 4.03
N HIS A 96 14.75 -8.64 4.16
CA HIS A 96 16.15 -9.06 4.17
C HIS A 96 16.54 -9.88 2.94
N LYS A 97 15.62 -9.98 1.95
CA LYS A 97 15.80 -10.80 0.75
C LYS A 97 15.73 -9.96 -0.51
N GLN A 98 16.59 -10.27 -1.49
CA GLN A 98 16.58 -9.61 -2.81
C GLN A 98 15.31 -9.90 -3.62
N ARG A 99 14.63 -11.00 -3.32
CA ARG A 99 13.32 -11.38 -3.86
C ARG A 99 12.41 -11.75 -2.71
N GLN A 100 11.93 -10.72 -2.04
CA GLN A 100 11.02 -10.88 -0.91
C GLN A 100 9.67 -11.34 -1.40
N GLN A 101 9.19 -12.44 -0.86
CA GLN A 101 7.79 -12.85 -1.02
C GLN A 101 6.89 -11.99 -0.14
N THR A 102 5.74 -11.63 -0.66
CA THR A 102 4.72 -10.89 0.10
C THR A 102 3.43 -11.69 0.06
N ALA A 103 3.07 -12.30 1.15
CA ALA A 103 1.80 -12.97 1.29
C ALA A 103 1.28 -12.90 2.72
N ALA A 104 -0.04 -12.87 2.82
CA ALA A 104 -0.75 -12.97 4.08
C ALA A 104 -2.09 -13.70 3.87
N ASN A 105 -2.54 -14.35 4.92
CA ASN A 105 -3.85 -15.00 4.98
C ASN A 105 -4.49 -14.70 6.31
N ILE A 106 -5.81 -14.55 6.31
CA ILE A 106 -6.64 -14.56 7.51
C ILE A 106 -7.88 -15.41 7.25
N THR A 107 -8.23 -16.24 8.22
CA THR A 107 -9.51 -16.92 8.31
C THR A 107 -10.26 -16.38 9.51
N SER A 108 -11.38 -15.68 9.28
CA SER A 108 -12.28 -15.18 10.32
C SER A 108 -13.16 -16.31 10.86
N TRP A 109 -13.57 -16.20 12.12
CA TRP A 109 -14.71 -16.98 12.65
C TRP A 109 -16.04 -16.46 12.11
N GLY A 110 -16.09 -15.21 11.64
CA GLY A 110 -17.27 -14.53 11.12
C GLY A 110 -17.38 -14.57 9.61
N GLY A 111 -18.19 -13.63 9.09
CA GLY A 111 -18.56 -13.53 7.69
C GLY A 111 -17.68 -12.60 6.85
N TYR A 112 -16.69 -11.94 7.44
CA TYR A 112 -15.84 -10.99 6.75
C TYR A 112 -14.36 -11.22 7.05
N ALA A 113 -13.56 -11.26 6.01
CA ALA A 113 -12.11 -11.27 6.07
C ALA A 113 -11.50 -10.31 5.05
N ARG A 114 -10.43 -9.63 5.43
CA ARG A 114 -9.67 -8.74 4.57
C ARG A 114 -8.19 -8.89 4.86
N CYS A 115 -7.37 -8.90 3.81
CA CYS A 115 -5.95 -8.68 3.95
C CYS A 115 -5.47 -7.57 2.99
N THR A 116 -4.43 -6.84 3.39
CA THR A 116 -3.82 -5.79 2.60
C THR A 116 -2.32 -5.76 2.85
N ILE A 117 -1.54 -5.60 1.80
CA ILE A 117 -0.08 -5.50 1.87
C ILE A 117 0.37 -4.22 1.19
N TRP A 118 1.26 -3.50 1.87
CA TRP A 118 1.96 -2.32 1.34
C TRP A 118 3.45 -2.58 1.31
N VAL A 119 4.11 -2.05 0.30
CA VAL A 119 5.58 -1.97 0.19
C VAL A 119 5.95 -0.51 0.09
N ASN A 120 6.76 -0.01 1.01
CA ASN A 120 7.16 1.40 1.10
C ASN A 120 5.95 2.36 1.07
N GLY A 121 4.84 1.98 1.71
CA GLY A 121 3.60 2.75 1.75
C GLY A 121 2.70 2.59 0.53
N VAL A 122 3.15 1.95 -0.55
CA VAL A 122 2.33 1.68 -1.74
C VAL A 122 1.60 0.35 -1.57
N ARG A 123 0.27 0.36 -1.75
CA ARG A 123 -0.54 -0.86 -1.67
C ARG A 123 -0.27 -1.76 -2.87
N VAL A 124 0.28 -2.95 -2.61
CA VAL A 124 0.67 -3.92 -3.64
C VAL A 124 -0.29 -5.12 -3.72
N ALA A 125 -1.02 -5.40 -2.65
CA ALA A 125 -2.02 -6.48 -2.64
C ALA A 125 -3.19 -6.12 -1.72
N HIS A 126 -4.39 -6.53 -2.11
CA HIS A 126 -5.61 -6.34 -1.34
C HIS A 126 -6.63 -7.39 -1.74
N HIS A 127 -7.23 -8.04 -0.75
CA HIS A 127 -8.30 -9.01 -0.95
C HIS A 127 -9.32 -8.91 0.17
N VAL A 128 -10.58 -8.91 -0.22
CA VAL A 128 -11.73 -8.96 0.69
C VAL A 128 -12.55 -10.18 0.30
N TYR A 129 -12.96 -10.94 1.30
CA TYR A 129 -13.84 -12.08 1.11
C TYR A 129 -15.00 -12.03 2.12
N ARG A 130 -16.18 -12.44 1.66
CA ARG A 130 -17.39 -12.55 2.48
C ARG A 130 -17.98 -13.96 2.32
N ALA A 131 -18.37 -14.54 3.42
CA ALA A 131 -19.02 -15.85 3.50
C ALA A 131 -20.03 -15.85 4.65
N PRO A 132 -20.93 -16.82 4.76
CA PRO A 132 -21.80 -16.93 5.93
C PRO A 132 -21.02 -17.09 7.25
N ILE A 133 -19.95 -17.89 7.21
CA ILE A 133 -19.00 -18.14 8.31
C ILE A 133 -17.64 -18.50 7.70
N PHE A 134 -16.58 -18.43 8.50
CA PHE A 134 -15.21 -18.78 8.09
C PHE A 134 -14.74 -18.04 6.83
N ALA A 135 -15.05 -16.75 6.74
CA ALA A 135 -14.54 -15.96 5.63
C ALA A 135 -13.00 -15.98 5.61
N GLN A 136 -12.42 -16.27 4.44
CA GLN A 136 -10.97 -16.38 4.28
C GLN A 136 -10.47 -15.40 3.21
N ALA A 137 -9.55 -14.51 3.58
CA ALA A 137 -8.88 -13.62 2.64
C ALA A 137 -7.40 -13.96 2.57
N GLN A 138 -6.91 -14.13 1.34
CA GLN A 138 -5.50 -14.32 1.05
C GLN A 138 -5.05 -13.27 0.06
N CYS A 139 -3.94 -12.60 0.33
CA CYS A 139 -3.37 -11.58 -0.54
C CYS A 139 -1.86 -11.76 -0.71
N GLY A 140 -1.35 -11.20 -1.81
CA GLY A 140 0.05 -11.30 -2.20
C GLY A 140 0.36 -12.58 -2.97
N ILE A 141 1.63 -12.72 -3.32
CA ILE A 141 2.16 -13.86 -4.06
C ILE A 141 3.08 -14.63 -3.12
N ALA A 142 2.59 -15.70 -2.53
CA ALA A 142 3.44 -16.75 -2.00
C ALA A 142 3.39 -17.92 -2.97
N ARG A 143 4.50 -18.26 -3.57
CA ARG A 143 4.77 -19.65 -3.94
C ARG A 143 5.26 -20.33 -2.67
N LEU A 144 4.37 -20.50 -1.72
CA LEU A 144 4.61 -21.44 -0.64
C LEU A 144 4.57 -22.80 -1.29
N ASP A 145 5.74 -23.37 -1.55
CA ASP A 145 5.85 -24.80 -1.79
C ASP A 145 5.39 -25.47 -0.49
N PRO A 146 4.23 -26.15 -0.47
CA PRO A 146 3.73 -26.78 0.74
C PRO A 146 4.72 -27.82 1.30
N ASN A 147 5.68 -28.30 0.49
CA ASN A 147 6.72 -29.23 0.88
C ASN A 147 8.00 -28.54 1.40
N ARG A 148 8.07 -27.20 1.36
CA ARG A 148 9.16 -26.38 1.90
C ARG A 148 8.76 -25.55 3.11
N LEU A 149 7.64 -25.84 3.72
CA LEU A 149 7.31 -25.29 5.03
C LEU A 149 8.26 -25.96 6.03
N ASP A 150 9.39 -25.30 6.29
CA ASP A 150 10.34 -25.71 7.32
C ASP A 150 9.65 -25.57 8.69
N TYR A 151 8.96 -26.63 9.10
CA TYR A 151 8.36 -26.78 10.44
C TYR A 151 9.43 -27.09 11.52
N ARG A 152 10.66 -26.61 11.33
CA ARG A 152 11.72 -26.77 12.33
C ARG A 152 11.70 -25.67 13.38
#